data_ee4734128cc268f41c4e4eba833c4d7e
#
_entry.id   ee4734128cc268f41c4e4eba833c4d7e
#
_cell.length_a   1.000
_cell.length_b   1.000
_cell.length_c   1.000
_cell.angle_alpha   90.00
_cell.angle_beta   90.00
_cell.angle_gamma   90.00
#
_symmetry.space_group_name_H-M   'P 1'
#
loop_
_entity.id
_entity.type
_entity.pdbx_description
1 polymer ?
#
loop_
_entity_poly.entity_id
_entity_poly.type
_entity_poly.pdbx_seq_one_letter_code
_entity_poly.pdbx_strand_id
1 'polypeptide(L)'
;MLTLDKIYHAAFVLKDVVRETTLIPSPKISANNNIYLKTENLQVTGSFKVRGAGYMISQLSEEEKARGVVACSAGNHAQGVALAAQKYGIKATICLPDGAPISKVEATKSYGAEVVMVKGVYDDAYKRALELRDEKGLTFVHPFDDDDVIAGQATIALEILNNMKNIDAVVVPVGGGGLISGIAYAIKHLAPHIKVYGVQALGAPSMYNSLKGGSIETLASVSTIADGIAVKRPGDNTFKMCSQYVDEVITVTEGEISSAILALIEQHKMIAEGAGAVAVAAAMFDKIPMKNKNIVCVVSGGNIDVTILSRVIERGLLTSGRTCNLCIELMDKPGQLQAVSAIFASLGANIISVHHERASEAMDINGCYLRIVLETRNYEHIDMITTALKDAGFRLV
;
A
#
# COMPACT_ATOMS: atom_id res chain seq x y z
N MET A 1 -19.45 8.16 19.87
CA MET A 1 -19.59 6.69 19.68
C MET A 1 -20.12 6.43 18.27
N LEU A 2 -19.55 5.50 17.54
CA LEU A 2 -19.98 5.12 16.19
C LEU A 2 -21.38 4.46 16.25
N THR A 3 -22.26 4.82 15.30
CA THR A 3 -23.62 4.23 15.12
C THR A 3 -23.90 4.04 13.63
N LEU A 4 -24.85 3.17 13.28
CA LEU A 4 -25.29 3.04 11.88
C LEU A 4 -25.86 4.34 11.35
N ASP A 5 -26.63 5.10 12.14
CA ASP A 5 -27.20 6.38 11.73
C ASP A 5 -26.07 7.37 11.33
N LYS A 6 -24.98 7.41 12.12
CA LYS A 6 -23.81 8.22 11.80
C LYS A 6 -23.18 7.81 10.47
N ILE A 7 -23.09 6.50 10.18
CA ILE A 7 -22.56 5.98 8.92
C ILE A 7 -23.46 6.34 7.73
N TYR A 8 -24.78 6.20 7.87
CA TYR A 8 -25.71 6.61 6.82
C TYR A 8 -25.70 8.12 6.59
N HIS A 9 -25.60 8.90 7.67
CA HIS A 9 -25.42 10.35 7.56
C HIS A 9 -24.10 10.70 6.86
N ALA A 10 -23.00 10.00 7.20
CA ALA A 10 -21.74 10.17 6.50
C ALA A 10 -21.85 9.86 4.99
N ALA A 11 -22.53 8.77 4.63
CA ALA A 11 -22.75 8.42 3.23
C ALA A 11 -23.57 9.50 2.48
N PHE A 12 -24.54 10.12 3.16
CA PHE A 12 -25.32 11.22 2.57
C PHE A 12 -24.47 12.48 2.37
N VAL A 13 -23.74 12.90 3.40
CA VAL A 13 -22.92 14.13 3.38
C VAL A 13 -21.76 14.03 2.38
N LEU A 14 -21.21 12.84 2.22
CA LEU A 14 -20.05 12.63 1.36
C LEU A 14 -20.34 12.51 -0.12
N LYS A 15 -21.61 12.47 -0.56
CA LYS A 15 -21.99 12.32 -1.99
C LYS A 15 -21.29 13.29 -2.93
N ASP A 16 -21.12 14.55 -2.48
CA ASP A 16 -20.49 15.60 -3.27
C ASP A 16 -18.98 15.76 -3.00
N VAL A 17 -18.44 14.99 -2.05
CA VAL A 17 -17.04 15.05 -1.62
C VAL A 17 -16.21 13.91 -2.22
N VAL A 18 -16.80 12.72 -2.29
CA VAL A 18 -16.09 11.49 -2.71
C VAL A 18 -16.72 10.92 -3.98
N ARG A 19 -15.99 10.06 -4.63
CA ARG A 19 -16.47 9.22 -5.72
C ARG A 19 -16.97 7.89 -5.15
N GLU A 20 -18.13 7.41 -5.58
CA GLU A 20 -18.47 6.00 -5.40
C GLU A 20 -17.51 5.16 -6.25
N THR A 21 -16.72 4.31 -5.60
CA THR A 21 -15.72 3.49 -6.30
C THR A 21 -16.30 2.16 -6.73
N THR A 22 -15.82 1.64 -7.86
CA THR A 22 -16.34 0.40 -8.45
C THR A 22 -15.86 -0.85 -7.70
N LEU A 23 -16.66 -1.92 -7.82
CA LEU A 23 -16.29 -3.27 -7.43
C LEU A 23 -15.92 -4.06 -8.72
N ILE A 24 -14.65 -4.42 -8.88
CA ILE A 24 -14.12 -5.04 -10.11
C ILE A 24 -13.82 -6.51 -9.87
N PRO A 25 -14.36 -7.46 -10.66
CA PRO A 25 -13.98 -8.87 -10.55
C PRO A 25 -12.54 -9.09 -10.99
N SER A 26 -11.81 -9.95 -10.25
CA SER A 26 -10.39 -10.24 -10.46
C SER A 26 -10.09 -11.74 -10.42
N PRO A 27 -10.51 -12.50 -11.44
CA PRO A 27 -10.46 -13.97 -11.42
C PRO A 27 -9.06 -14.55 -11.47
N LYS A 28 -8.04 -13.74 -11.79
CA LYS A 28 -6.63 -14.21 -11.90
C LYS A 28 -5.83 -14.00 -10.62
N ILE A 29 -6.37 -13.31 -9.62
CA ILE A 29 -5.66 -13.05 -8.36
C ILE A 29 -5.59 -14.29 -7.48
N SER A 30 -6.61 -15.12 -7.46
CA SER A 30 -6.62 -16.37 -6.70
C SER A 30 -7.20 -17.50 -7.53
N ALA A 31 -6.57 -18.66 -7.45
CA ALA A 31 -7.12 -19.90 -8.03
C ALA A 31 -8.21 -20.54 -7.14
N ASN A 32 -8.23 -20.17 -5.85
CA ASN A 32 -9.06 -20.80 -4.83
C ASN A 32 -10.34 -20.03 -4.49
N ASN A 33 -10.42 -18.73 -4.85
CA ASN A 33 -11.53 -17.88 -4.49
C ASN A 33 -11.89 -16.90 -5.62
N ASN A 34 -13.14 -16.43 -5.64
CA ASN A 34 -13.58 -15.35 -6.51
C ASN A 34 -13.24 -14.01 -5.85
N ILE A 35 -12.28 -13.29 -6.41
CA ILE A 35 -11.81 -12.03 -5.86
C ILE A 35 -12.47 -10.85 -6.57
N TYR A 36 -12.89 -9.87 -5.77
CA TYR A 36 -13.43 -8.58 -6.21
C TYR A 36 -12.61 -7.45 -5.58
N LEU A 37 -12.28 -6.43 -6.36
CA LEU A 37 -11.46 -5.30 -5.90
C LEU A 37 -12.36 -4.10 -5.64
N LYS A 38 -12.38 -3.58 -4.42
CA LYS A 38 -12.96 -2.27 -4.08
C LYS A 38 -11.91 -1.20 -4.29
N THR A 39 -12.06 -0.40 -5.32
CA THR A 39 -10.98 0.43 -5.91
C THR A 39 -10.85 1.82 -5.28
N GLU A 40 -10.55 1.90 -3.98
CA GLU A 40 -10.31 3.17 -3.28
C GLU A 40 -9.01 3.88 -3.72
N ASN A 41 -8.12 3.18 -4.44
CA ASN A 41 -6.99 3.80 -5.13
C ASN A 41 -7.43 4.74 -6.30
N LEU A 42 -8.67 4.62 -6.78
CA LEU A 42 -9.26 5.49 -7.79
C LEU A 42 -10.15 6.60 -7.20
N GLN A 43 -10.12 6.80 -5.88
CA GLN A 43 -10.82 7.88 -5.20
C GLN A 43 -10.24 9.26 -5.60
N VAL A 44 -10.96 10.35 -5.37
CA VAL A 44 -10.60 11.71 -5.80
C VAL A 44 -9.21 12.17 -5.37
N THR A 45 -8.69 11.70 -4.22
CA THR A 45 -7.33 11.96 -3.75
C THR A 45 -6.40 10.76 -3.95
N GLY A 46 -6.80 9.77 -4.75
CA GLY A 46 -6.05 8.53 -4.92
C GLY A 46 -6.06 7.60 -3.70
N SER A 47 -6.92 7.84 -2.70
CA SER A 47 -7.08 6.98 -1.52
C SER A 47 -8.39 7.22 -0.76
N PHE A 48 -8.78 6.25 0.06
CA PHE A 48 -10.00 6.31 0.89
C PHE A 48 -10.01 7.44 1.93
N LYS A 49 -8.86 8.02 2.26
CA LYS A 49 -8.69 8.96 3.39
C LYS A 49 -9.58 10.19 3.32
N VAL A 50 -9.95 10.62 2.14
CA VAL A 50 -10.86 11.75 1.93
C VAL A 50 -12.25 11.50 2.53
N ARG A 51 -12.70 10.25 2.65
CA ARG A 51 -14.00 9.90 3.23
C ARG A 51 -14.07 10.28 4.71
N GLY A 52 -13.12 9.79 5.51
CA GLY A 52 -13.07 10.10 6.94
C GLY A 52 -12.76 11.57 7.22
N ALA A 53 -11.79 12.16 6.52
CA ALA A 53 -11.46 13.57 6.65
C ALA A 53 -12.66 14.45 6.25
N GLY A 54 -13.33 14.12 5.15
CA GLY A 54 -14.49 14.85 4.66
C GLY A 54 -15.66 14.83 5.64
N TYR A 55 -15.99 13.67 6.17
CA TYR A 55 -17.08 13.59 7.13
C TYR A 55 -16.75 14.30 8.44
N MET A 56 -15.57 14.06 9.03
CA MET A 56 -15.16 14.74 10.26
C MET A 56 -15.18 16.28 10.12
N ILE A 57 -14.63 16.81 9.03
CA ILE A 57 -14.62 18.25 8.77
C ILE A 57 -16.04 18.80 8.57
N SER A 58 -16.94 18.03 7.98
CA SER A 58 -18.35 18.45 7.81
C SER A 58 -19.09 18.60 9.15
N GLN A 59 -18.65 17.91 10.19
CA GLN A 59 -19.31 17.92 11.51
C GLN A 59 -18.81 19.08 12.41
N LEU A 60 -17.85 19.88 11.98
CA LEU A 60 -17.33 21.01 12.72
C LEU A 60 -18.41 22.10 12.89
N SER A 61 -18.43 22.70 14.08
CA SER A 61 -19.22 23.92 14.34
C SER A 61 -18.70 25.09 13.50
N GLU A 62 -19.51 26.12 13.31
CA GLU A 62 -19.09 27.33 12.57
C GLU A 62 -17.88 28.02 13.23
N GLU A 63 -17.76 27.95 14.55
CA GLU A 63 -16.62 28.47 15.27
C GLU A 63 -15.34 27.67 15.00
N GLU A 64 -15.43 26.34 14.96
CA GLU A 64 -14.31 25.46 14.62
C GLU A 64 -13.89 25.64 13.17
N LYS A 65 -14.85 25.73 12.23
CA LYS A 65 -14.59 26.02 10.83
C LYS A 65 -13.86 27.36 10.64
N ALA A 66 -14.27 28.39 11.40
CA ALA A 66 -13.64 29.71 11.32
C ALA A 66 -12.19 29.69 11.81
N ARG A 67 -11.86 28.89 12.83
CA ARG A 67 -10.48 28.71 13.31
C ARG A 67 -9.62 27.90 12.34
N GLY A 68 -10.21 26.88 11.71
CA GLY A 68 -9.53 25.98 10.79
C GLY A 68 -9.11 24.66 11.40
N VAL A 69 -8.49 23.82 10.58
CA VAL A 69 -8.07 22.46 10.97
C VAL A 69 -6.56 22.28 10.87
N VAL A 70 -6.03 21.34 11.65
CA VAL A 70 -4.63 20.91 11.57
C VAL A 70 -4.54 19.39 11.53
N ALA A 71 -3.58 18.87 10.77
CA ALA A 71 -3.27 17.45 10.73
C ALA A 71 -1.76 17.22 10.62
N CYS A 72 -1.32 16.01 10.98
CA CYS A 72 0.04 15.54 10.74
C CYS A 72 0.00 14.33 9.80
N SER A 73 0.53 14.48 8.61
CA SER A 73 0.68 13.37 7.66
C SER A 73 1.49 13.80 6.44
N ALA A 74 2.43 12.98 6.02
CA ALA A 74 3.16 13.15 4.76
C ALA A 74 2.52 12.39 3.57
N GLY A 75 1.31 11.86 3.71
CA GLY A 75 0.70 10.99 2.71
C GLY A 75 -0.79 11.24 2.47
N ASN A 76 -1.54 10.15 2.33
CA ASN A 76 -2.95 10.15 1.95
C ASN A 76 -3.86 10.98 2.87
N HIS A 77 -3.59 10.98 4.18
CA HIS A 77 -4.40 11.73 5.13
C HIS A 77 -4.24 13.25 4.94
N ALA A 78 -3.03 13.73 4.66
CA ALA A 78 -2.77 15.13 4.35
C ALA A 78 -3.61 15.63 3.18
N GLN A 79 -3.60 14.87 2.06
CA GLN A 79 -4.37 15.20 0.87
C GLN A 79 -5.88 15.11 1.12
N GLY A 80 -6.33 14.11 1.88
CA GLY A 80 -7.73 13.97 2.27
C GLY A 80 -8.24 15.15 3.10
N VAL A 81 -7.47 15.60 4.08
CA VAL A 81 -7.79 16.78 4.92
C VAL A 81 -7.76 18.06 4.08
N ALA A 82 -6.71 18.24 3.25
CA ALA A 82 -6.57 19.43 2.42
C ALA A 82 -7.74 19.59 1.44
N LEU A 83 -8.11 18.54 0.70
CA LEU A 83 -9.25 18.57 -0.22
C LEU A 83 -10.58 18.82 0.53
N ALA A 84 -10.81 18.12 1.64
CA ALA A 84 -12.03 18.28 2.40
C ALA A 84 -12.16 19.72 2.94
N ALA A 85 -11.09 20.27 3.52
CA ALA A 85 -11.06 21.64 4.00
C ALA A 85 -11.32 22.66 2.87
N GLN A 86 -10.70 22.46 1.69
CA GLN A 86 -10.93 23.27 0.51
C GLN A 86 -12.42 23.27 0.10
N LYS A 87 -13.06 22.10 0.08
CA LYS A 87 -14.47 21.96 -0.29
C LYS A 87 -15.42 22.69 0.67
N TYR A 88 -15.08 22.75 1.93
CA TYR A 88 -15.87 23.46 2.96
C TYR A 88 -15.41 24.91 3.20
N GLY A 89 -14.42 25.42 2.44
CA GLY A 89 -13.91 26.79 2.59
C GLY A 89 -13.13 27.00 3.90
N ILE A 90 -12.55 25.95 4.47
CA ILE A 90 -11.88 25.95 5.77
C ILE A 90 -10.36 25.99 5.54
N LYS A 91 -9.63 26.74 6.37
CA LYS A 91 -8.17 26.74 6.35
C LYS A 91 -7.63 25.43 6.91
N ALA A 92 -6.74 24.77 6.16
CA ALA A 92 -6.05 23.56 6.62
C ALA A 92 -4.56 23.83 6.78
N THR A 93 -4.00 23.43 7.92
CA THR A 93 -2.56 23.43 8.20
C THR A 93 -2.08 22.00 8.32
N ILE A 94 -1.10 21.59 7.50
CA ILE A 94 -0.56 20.23 7.51
C ILE A 94 0.90 20.25 7.95
N CYS A 95 1.18 19.60 9.09
CA CYS A 95 2.53 19.41 9.58
C CYS A 95 3.16 18.16 8.95
N LEU A 96 4.37 18.32 8.42
CA LEU A 96 5.13 17.29 7.71
C LEU A 96 6.57 17.27 8.21
N PRO A 97 7.23 16.09 8.34
CA PRO A 97 8.67 16.06 8.55
C PRO A 97 9.41 16.61 7.30
N ASP A 98 10.57 17.23 7.52
CA ASP A 98 11.37 17.85 6.46
C ASP A 98 11.93 16.87 5.42
N GLY A 99 11.99 15.57 5.76
CA GLY A 99 12.32 14.48 4.84
C GLY A 99 11.14 13.98 3.98
N ALA A 100 9.98 14.63 4.01
CA ALA A 100 8.82 14.19 3.21
C ALA A 100 9.08 14.35 1.70
N PRO A 101 8.67 13.39 0.85
CA PRO A 101 8.82 13.49 -0.59
C PRO A 101 8.18 14.75 -1.18
N ILE A 102 8.90 15.46 -2.05
CA ILE A 102 8.44 16.72 -2.65
C ILE A 102 7.09 16.54 -3.36
N SER A 103 6.90 15.43 -4.07
CA SER A 103 5.64 15.12 -4.75
C SER A 103 4.43 15.11 -3.80
N LYS A 104 4.59 14.57 -2.60
CA LYS A 104 3.53 14.52 -1.57
C LYS A 104 3.26 15.91 -0.96
N VAL A 105 4.31 16.71 -0.78
CA VAL A 105 4.20 18.11 -0.31
C VAL A 105 3.42 18.94 -1.32
N GLU A 106 3.82 18.90 -2.58
CA GLU A 106 3.17 19.67 -3.66
C GLU A 106 1.72 19.20 -3.91
N ALA A 107 1.45 17.90 -3.86
CA ALA A 107 0.08 17.38 -3.92
C ALA A 107 -0.81 17.95 -2.79
N THR A 108 -0.27 18.06 -1.57
CA THR A 108 -1.00 18.65 -0.43
C THR A 108 -1.26 20.14 -0.64
N LYS A 109 -0.26 20.89 -1.10
CA LYS A 109 -0.38 22.32 -1.40
C LYS A 109 -1.37 22.60 -2.54
N SER A 110 -1.45 21.71 -3.54
CA SER A 110 -2.36 21.89 -4.68
C SER A 110 -3.84 21.91 -4.28
N TYR A 111 -4.18 21.33 -3.12
CA TYR A 111 -5.50 21.45 -2.50
C TYR A 111 -5.65 22.69 -1.58
N GLY A 112 -4.70 23.63 -1.62
CA GLY A 112 -4.79 24.91 -0.89
C GLY A 112 -4.42 24.84 0.59
N ALA A 113 -3.85 23.75 1.09
CA ALA A 113 -3.41 23.66 2.48
C ALA A 113 -2.09 24.40 2.72
N GLU A 114 -1.99 25.04 3.88
CA GLU A 114 -0.73 25.54 4.42
C GLU A 114 0.12 24.35 4.90
N VAL A 115 1.37 24.27 4.42
CA VAL A 115 2.30 23.21 4.80
C VAL A 115 3.36 23.75 5.75
N VAL A 116 3.45 23.12 6.93
CA VAL A 116 4.47 23.42 7.95
C VAL A 116 5.49 22.29 7.95
N MET A 117 6.70 22.58 7.42
CA MET A 117 7.82 21.63 7.44
C MET A 117 8.46 21.62 8.82
N VAL A 118 8.59 20.44 9.41
CA VAL A 118 9.14 20.25 10.77
C VAL A 118 10.42 19.44 10.67
N LYS A 119 11.50 19.96 11.27
CA LYS A 119 12.77 19.23 11.32
C LYS A 119 12.64 17.99 12.21
N GLY A 120 12.99 16.83 11.65
CA GLY A 120 12.97 15.55 12.36
C GLY A 120 12.07 14.50 11.71
N VAL A 121 11.44 13.66 12.52
CA VAL A 121 10.62 12.52 12.09
C VAL A 121 9.10 12.80 12.27
N TYR A 122 8.29 11.80 11.95
CA TYR A 122 6.83 11.91 12.07
C TYR A 122 6.37 12.36 13.47
N ASP A 123 6.99 11.85 14.52
CA ASP A 123 6.61 12.17 15.91
C ASP A 123 6.84 13.66 16.24
N ASP A 124 7.89 14.29 15.66
CA ASP A 124 8.17 15.72 15.81
C ASP A 124 7.11 16.56 15.08
N ALA A 125 6.74 16.17 13.87
CA ALA A 125 5.68 16.82 13.11
C ALA A 125 4.30 16.67 13.80
N TYR A 126 4.03 15.52 14.39
CA TYR A 126 2.82 15.26 15.16
C TYR A 126 2.74 16.17 16.41
N LYS A 127 3.84 16.27 17.15
CA LYS A 127 3.94 17.17 18.30
C LYS A 127 3.67 18.62 17.87
N ARG A 128 4.28 19.07 16.76
CA ARG A 128 4.05 20.44 16.25
C ARG A 128 2.60 20.69 15.84
N ALA A 129 1.94 19.69 15.27
CA ALA A 129 0.52 19.80 14.96
C ALA A 129 -0.35 19.97 16.21
N LEU A 130 -0.04 19.28 17.30
CA LEU A 130 -0.73 19.44 18.58
C LEU A 130 -0.44 20.81 19.21
N GLU A 131 0.79 21.30 19.13
CA GLU A 131 1.14 22.67 19.58
C GLU A 131 0.32 23.72 18.82
N LEU A 132 0.23 23.61 17.47
CA LEU A 132 -0.57 24.53 16.67
C LEU A 132 -2.08 24.43 16.98
N ARG A 133 -2.58 23.24 17.28
CA ARG A 133 -3.94 23.06 17.79
C ARG A 133 -4.17 23.92 19.03
N ASP A 134 -3.27 23.84 20.01
CA ASP A 134 -3.42 24.51 21.30
C ASP A 134 -3.13 26.01 21.19
N GLU A 135 -2.12 26.43 20.42
CA GLU A 135 -1.75 27.84 20.21
C GLU A 135 -2.81 28.65 19.45
N LYS A 136 -3.41 28.05 18.42
CA LYS A 136 -4.33 28.73 17.47
C LYS A 136 -5.78 28.28 17.63
N GLY A 137 -6.09 27.33 18.51
CA GLY A 137 -7.41 26.76 18.70
C GLY A 137 -7.92 25.99 17.49
N LEU A 138 -7.00 25.43 16.67
CA LEU A 138 -7.34 24.62 15.49
C LEU A 138 -7.96 23.28 15.90
N THR A 139 -8.81 22.72 15.04
CA THR A 139 -9.32 21.36 15.26
C THR A 139 -8.35 20.34 14.65
N PHE A 140 -7.85 19.41 15.48
CA PHE A 140 -6.96 18.36 15.02
C PHE A 140 -7.75 17.24 14.34
N VAL A 141 -7.43 16.96 13.07
CA VAL A 141 -8.04 15.87 12.30
C VAL A 141 -7.20 14.61 12.44
N HIS A 142 -7.65 13.69 13.32
CA HIS A 142 -6.92 12.46 13.59
C HIS A 142 -6.93 11.51 12.38
N PRO A 143 -5.82 10.84 12.02
CA PRO A 143 -5.75 10.01 10.80
C PRO A 143 -6.56 8.71 10.85
N PHE A 144 -7.03 8.24 12.02
CA PHE A 144 -7.75 6.97 12.17
C PHE A 144 -8.54 6.79 13.48
N ASP A 145 -8.13 7.36 14.61
CA ASP A 145 -8.71 7.08 15.94
C ASP A 145 -9.70 8.17 16.37
N ASP A 146 -10.71 8.38 15.54
CA ASP A 146 -11.78 9.36 15.73
C ASP A 146 -13.09 8.79 15.18
N ASP A 147 -14.20 8.90 15.91
CA ASP A 147 -15.48 8.30 15.56
C ASP A 147 -16.06 8.87 14.25
N ASP A 148 -15.85 10.15 13.93
CA ASP A 148 -16.32 10.75 12.70
C ASP A 148 -15.45 10.35 11.50
N VAL A 149 -14.13 10.26 11.71
CA VAL A 149 -13.22 9.70 10.71
C VAL A 149 -13.58 8.24 10.42
N ILE A 150 -13.81 7.42 11.45
CA ILE A 150 -14.20 6.01 11.29
C ILE A 150 -15.55 5.89 10.56
N ALA A 151 -16.53 6.75 10.89
CA ALA A 151 -17.84 6.76 10.23
C ALA A 151 -17.73 7.07 8.73
N GLY A 152 -16.89 8.05 8.35
CA GLY A 152 -16.61 8.34 6.94
C GLY A 152 -16.01 7.14 6.20
N GLN A 153 -15.05 6.44 6.80
CA GLN A 153 -14.43 5.24 6.23
C GLN A 153 -15.44 4.07 6.10
N ALA A 154 -16.37 3.97 7.05
CA ALA A 154 -17.39 2.92 7.06
C ALA A 154 -18.34 2.99 5.84
N THR A 155 -18.45 4.13 5.17
CA THR A 155 -19.26 4.28 3.96
C THR A 155 -18.85 3.33 2.84
N ILE A 156 -17.58 2.87 2.83
CA ILE A 156 -17.09 1.85 1.90
C ILE A 156 -17.87 0.55 2.05
N ALA A 157 -18.19 0.15 3.27
CA ALA A 157 -18.98 -1.06 3.52
C ALA A 157 -20.39 -0.95 2.94
N LEU A 158 -21.04 0.23 3.03
CA LEU A 158 -22.35 0.44 2.44
C LEU A 158 -22.29 0.28 0.91
N GLU A 159 -21.27 0.86 0.27
CA GLU A 159 -21.07 0.71 -1.18
C GLU A 159 -20.84 -0.76 -1.57
N ILE A 160 -20.02 -1.50 -0.81
CA ILE A 160 -19.76 -2.93 -1.05
C ILE A 160 -21.07 -3.73 -0.97
N LEU A 161 -21.85 -3.55 0.11
CA LEU A 161 -23.11 -4.27 0.33
C LEU A 161 -24.20 -3.91 -0.68
N ASN A 162 -24.19 -2.68 -1.19
CA ASN A 162 -25.11 -2.25 -2.25
C ASN A 162 -24.74 -2.86 -3.60
N ASN A 163 -23.46 -2.94 -3.93
CA ASN A 163 -22.98 -3.39 -5.23
C ASN A 163 -22.95 -4.92 -5.38
N MET A 164 -22.89 -5.68 -4.29
CA MET A 164 -22.82 -7.14 -4.33
C MET A 164 -23.56 -7.79 -3.16
N LYS A 165 -24.38 -8.82 -3.46
CA LYS A 165 -25.21 -9.50 -2.43
C LYS A 165 -24.56 -10.75 -1.85
N ASN A 166 -23.82 -11.49 -2.67
CA ASN A 166 -23.24 -12.79 -2.27
C ASN A 166 -21.76 -12.61 -1.90
N ILE A 167 -21.51 -11.98 -0.75
CA ILE A 167 -20.16 -11.74 -0.21
C ILE A 167 -19.96 -12.69 0.96
N ASP A 168 -18.85 -13.43 0.97
CA ASP A 168 -18.46 -14.29 2.08
C ASP A 168 -17.45 -13.60 3.01
N ALA A 169 -16.57 -12.75 2.45
CA ALA A 169 -15.58 -12.01 3.23
C ALA A 169 -15.19 -10.67 2.62
N VAL A 170 -14.75 -9.75 3.49
CA VAL A 170 -14.09 -8.49 3.11
C VAL A 170 -12.71 -8.44 3.75
N VAL A 171 -11.69 -8.12 2.94
CA VAL A 171 -10.28 -8.06 3.34
C VAL A 171 -9.81 -6.61 3.27
N VAL A 172 -9.31 -6.10 4.39
CA VAL A 172 -9.08 -4.67 4.61
C VAL A 172 -7.65 -4.40 5.08
N PRO A 173 -6.91 -3.47 4.47
CA PRO A 173 -5.62 -3.02 4.97
C PRO A 173 -5.74 -2.40 6.36
N VAL A 174 -4.76 -2.69 7.24
CA VAL A 174 -4.75 -2.22 8.63
C VAL A 174 -3.45 -1.47 8.94
N GLY A 175 -3.56 -0.17 9.19
CA GLY A 175 -2.53 0.62 9.86
C GLY A 175 -2.94 0.85 11.31
N GLY A 176 -3.34 2.07 11.65
CA GLY A 176 -3.89 2.42 12.98
C GLY A 176 -5.30 1.90 13.28
N GLY A 177 -5.98 1.28 12.31
CA GLY A 177 -7.24 0.58 12.50
C GLY A 177 -8.51 1.31 12.05
N GLY A 178 -8.46 2.60 11.67
CA GLY A 178 -9.68 3.37 11.38
C GLY A 178 -10.51 2.85 10.21
N LEU A 179 -9.88 2.42 9.12
CA LEU A 179 -10.57 1.87 7.96
C LEU A 179 -11.30 0.56 8.30
N ILE A 180 -10.58 -0.39 8.85
CA ILE A 180 -11.16 -1.70 9.18
C ILE A 180 -12.19 -1.61 10.28
N SER A 181 -12.01 -0.75 11.28
CA SER A 181 -13.01 -0.52 12.36
C SER A 181 -14.35 -0.08 11.77
N GLY A 182 -14.34 0.89 10.87
CA GLY A 182 -15.55 1.37 10.22
C GLY A 182 -16.23 0.31 9.36
N ILE A 183 -15.46 -0.36 8.50
CA ILE A 183 -15.96 -1.41 7.62
C ILE A 183 -16.51 -2.59 8.44
N ALA A 184 -15.76 -3.07 9.44
CA ALA A 184 -16.16 -4.19 10.26
C ALA A 184 -17.43 -3.88 11.08
N TYR A 185 -17.50 -2.70 11.69
CA TYR A 185 -18.71 -2.27 12.41
C TYR A 185 -19.95 -2.31 11.50
N ALA A 186 -19.88 -1.68 10.33
CA ALA A 186 -21.00 -1.65 9.40
C ALA A 186 -21.40 -3.05 8.92
N ILE A 187 -20.43 -3.89 8.55
CA ILE A 187 -20.67 -5.26 8.08
C ILE A 187 -21.30 -6.12 9.18
N LYS A 188 -20.76 -6.09 10.39
CA LYS A 188 -21.29 -6.94 11.48
C LYS A 188 -22.69 -6.55 11.91
N HIS A 189 -23.12 -5.30 11.70
CA HIS A 189 -24.48 -4.88 12.01
C HIS A 189 -25.48 -5.08 10.85
N LEU A 190 -25.02 -5.00 9.60
CA LEU A 190 -25.89 -5.10 8.42
C LEU A 190 -25.91 -6.48 7.78
N ALA A 191 -24.80 -7.22 7.84
CA ALA A 191 -24.61 -8.53 7.23
C ALA A 191 -23.63 -9.39 8.08
N PRO A 192 -24.03 -9.80 9.31
CA PRO A 192 -23.14 -10.41 10.31
C PRO A 192 -22.50 -11.74 9.86
N HIS A 193 -23.04 -12.38 8.83
CA HIS A 193 -22.49 -13.62 8.26
C HIS A 193 -21.19 -13.37 7.46
N ILE A 194 -20.93 -12.13 6.99
CA ILE A 194 -19.75 -11.80 6.24
C ILE A 194 -18.54 -11.70 7.19
N LYS A 195 -17.45 -12.40 6.84
CA LYS A 195 -16.20 -12.33 7.58
C LYS A 195 -15.41 -11.08 7.23
N VAL A 196 -14.73 -10.50 8.21
CA VAL A 196 -13.85 -9.33 8.01
C VAL A 196 -12.44 -9.69 8.45
N TYR A 197 -11.52 -9.69 7.46
CA TYR A 197 -10.11 -9.97 7.68
C TYR A 197 -9.30 -8.68 7.55
N GLY A 198 -8.43 -8.44 8.53
CA GLY A 198 -7.43 -7.38 8.46
C GLY A 198 -6.13 -7.88 7.84
N VAL A 199 -5.41 -7.01 7.13
CA VAL A 199 -4.07 -7.34 6.62
C VAL A 199 -3.08 -6.26 6.98
N GLN A 200 -1.96 -6.66 7.58
CA GLN A 200 -0.80 -5.81 7.87
C GLN A 200 0.44 -6.28 7.13
N ALA A 201 1.37 -5.36 6.87
CA ALA A 201 2.72 -5.75 6.49
C ALA A 201 3.44 -6.43 7.66
N LEU A 202 4.18 -7.50 7.39
CA LEU A 202 4.97 -8.22 8.40
C LEU A 202 5.98 -7.32 9.10
N GLY A 203 6.48 -6.27 8.41
CA GLY A 203 7.38 -5.26 8.97
C GLY A 203 6.70 -4.19 9.83
N ALA A 204 5.35 -4.22 9.99
CA ALA A 204 4.59 -3.26 10.81
C ALA A 204 3.34 -3.90 11.42
N PRO A 205 3.43 -5.02 12.19
CA PRO A 205 2.31 -5.83 12.62
C PRO A 205 1.68 -5.36 13.96
N SER A 206 1.53 -4.05 14.17
CA SER A 206 1.14 -3.49 15.46
C SER A 206 -0.25 -3.95 15.94
N MET A 207 -1.27 -3.95 15.07
CA MET A 207 -2.61 -4.43 15.40
C MET A 207 -2.65 -5.95 15.56
N TYR A 208 -1.93 -6.70 14.70
CA TYR A 208 -1.81 -8.15 14.79
C TYR A 208 -1.24 -8.59 16.15
N ASN A 209 -0.11 -8.01 16.56
CA ASN A 209 0.50 -8.29 17.85
C ASN A 209 -0.44 -7.90 19.00
N SER A 210 -1.05 -6.73 18.93
CA SER A 210 -1.95 -6.22 19.97
C SER A 210 -3.16 -7.14 20.17
N LEU A 211 -3.80 -7.60 19.09
CA LEU A 211 -4.93 -8.50 19.16
C LEU A 211 -4.53 -9.87 19.69
N LYS A 212 -3.37 -10.38 19.26
CA LYS A 212 -2.83 -11.65 19.74
C LYS A 212 -2.44 -11.61 21.21
N GLY A 213 -1.89 -10.48 21.67
CA GLY A 213 -1.49 -10.26 23.06
C GLY A 213 -2.65 -9.82 23.98
N GLY A 214 -3.83 -9.49 23.44
CA GLY A 214 -5.00 -9.01 24.19
C GLY A 214 -4.88 -7.60 24.75
N SER A 215 -3.80 -6.86 24.42
CA SER A 215 -3.59 -5.48 24.82
C SER A 215 -2.78 -4.73 23.77
N ILE A 216 -2.89 -3.39 23.76
CA ILE A 216 -2.17 -2.57 22.79
C ILE A 216 -0.66 -2.70 22.99
N GLU A 217 0.03 -3.12 21.92
CA GLU A 217 1.49 -3.16 21.84
C GLU A 217 2.00 -2.01 20.95
N THR A 218 3.06 -1.35 21.41
CA THR A 218 3.77 -0.34 20.61
C THR A 218 5.06 -0.96 20.08
N LEU A 219 5.19 -1.03 18.75
CA LEU A 219 6.39 -1.55 18.10
C LEU A 219 7.58 -0.60 18.28
N ALA A 220 8.75 -1.15 18.54
CA ALA A 220 10.00 -0.37 18.64
C ALA A 220 10.34 0.30 17.30
N SER A 221 10.14 -0.39 16.19
CA SER A 221 10.39 0.10 14.84
C SER A 221 9.39 -0.49 13.84
N VAL A 222 9.26 0.17 12.69
CA VAL A 222 8.50 -0.33 11.54
C VAL A 222 9.35 -0.19 10.29
N SER A 223 9.28 -1.18 9.39
CA SER A 223 10.02 -1.17 8.12
C SER A 223 9.19 -1.90 7.06
N THR A 224 8.58 -1.13 6.14
CA THR A 224 7.77 -1.68 5.05
C THR A 224 7.62 -0.69 3.91
N ILE A 225 7.47 -1.19 2.67
CA ILE A 225 7.07 -0.39 1.50
C ILE A 225 5.59 0.05 1.58
N ALA A 226 4.81 -0.53 2.48
CA ALA A 226 3.42 -0.16 2.74
C ALA A 226 3.36 1.03 3.73
N ASP A 227 3.94 2.18 3.36
CA ASP A 227 4.10 3.37 4.21
C ASP A 227 2.77 3.88 4.80
N GLY A 228 1.67 3.81 4.03
CA GLY A 228 0.33 4.20 4.47
C GLY A 228 -0.23 3.39 5.65
N ILE A 229 0.34 2.22 5.96
CA ILE A 229 -0.02 1.37 7.10
C ILE A 229 1.16 1.10 8.05
N ALA A 230 2.29 1.79 7.90
CA ALA A 230 3.47 1.68 8.75
C ALA A 230 3.24 2.37 10.11
N VAL A 231 2.36 1.83 10.93
CA VAL A 231 1.92 2.42 12.20
C VAL A 231 2.47 1.62 13.37
N LYS A 232 3.21 2.29 14.27
CA LYS A 232 3.85 1.66 15.44
C LYS A 232 2.84 1.21 16.51
N ARG A 233 1.75 1.95 16.67
CA ARG A 233 0.75 1.71 17.73
C ARG A 233 -0.66 1.88 17.18
N PRO A 234 -1.59 0.90 17.36
CA PRO A 234 -3.00 1.07 17.07
C PRO A 234 -3.63 2.21 17.89
N GLY A 235 -4.77 2.73 17.44
CA GLY A 235 -5.57 3.64 18.24
C GLY A 235 -6.25 2.92 19.40
N ASP A 236 -6.59 3.65 20.46
CA ASP A 236 -7.25 3.06 21.63
C ASP A 236 -8.69 2.63 21.32
N ASN A 237 -9.42 3.45 20.55
CA ASN A 237 -10.76 3.14 20.11
C ASN A 237 -10.75 2.08 19.01
N THR A 238 -9.86 2.22 18.01
CA THR A 238 -9.78 1.27 16.90
C THR A 238 -9.33 -0.12 17.35
N PHE A 239 -8.47 -0.24 18.36
CA PHE A 239 -8.12 -1.55 18.95
C PHE A 239 -9.34 -2.23 19.56
N LYS A 240 -10.15 -1.51 20.35
CA LYS A 240 -11.39 -2.05 20.95
C LYS A 240 -12.36 -2.51 19.86
N MET A 241 -12.52 -1.70 18.81
CA MET A 241 -13.42 -2.05 17.71
C MET A 241 -12.90 -3.25 16.91
N CYS A 242 -11.60 -3.32 16.61
CA CYS A 242 -11.01 -4.49 15.95
C CYS A 242 -11.16 -5.75 16.79
N SER A 243 -10.94 -5.69 18.11
CA SER A 243 -11.14 -6.84 19.02
C SER A 243 -12.57 -7.35 19.02
N GLN A 244 -13.56 -6.48 18.77
CA GLN A 244 -14.99 -6.83 18.82
C GLN A 244 -15.52 -7.29 17.45
N TYR A 245 -15.10 -6.68 16.34
CA TYR A 245 -15.77 -6.80 15.06
C TYR A 245 -14.91 -7.45 13.95
N VAL A 246 -13.61 -7.58 14.13
CA VAL A 246 -12.71 -8.19 13.14
C VAL A 246 -12.53 -9.66 13.44
N ASP A 247 -12.70 -10.53 12.44
CA ASP A 247 -12.60 -11.98 12.66
C ASP A 247 -11.14 -12.40 12.83
N GLU A 248 -10.21 -11.85 12.06
CA GLU A 248 -8.79 -12.15 12.15
C GLU A 248 -7.94 -11.05 11.48
N VAL A 249 -6.71 -10.85 11.95
CA VAL A 249 -5.69 -10.04 11.28
C VAL A 249 -4.55 -10.95 10.86
N ILE A 250 -4.17 -10.87 9.58
CA ILE A 250 -3.09 -11.64 8.95
C ILE A 250 -1.96 -10.70 8.50
N THR A 251 -0.77 -11.28 8.26
CA THR A 251 0.38 -10.52 7.79
C THR A 251 0.87 -10.99 6.42
N VAL A 252 1.38 -10.05 5.63
CA VAL A 252 2.00 -10.28 4.32
C VAL A 252 3.42 -9.73 4.30
N THR A 253 4.30 -10.39 3.55
CA THR A 253 5.71 -9.99 3.37
C THR A 253 5.85 -8.90 2.31
N GLU A 254 7.00 -8.20 2.31
CA GLU A 254 7.34 -7.19 1.30
C GLU A 254 7.34 -7.76 -0.14
N GLY A 255 7.76 -9.02 -0.30
CA GLY A 255 7.73 -9.72 -1.59
C GLY A 255 6.30 -9.97 -2.09
N GLU A 256 5.40 -10.39 -1.21
CA GLU A 256 3.99 -10.59 -1.51
C GLU A 256 3.29 -9.27 -1.87
N ILE A 257 3.60 -8.19 -1.15
CA ILE A 257 3.09 -6.84 -1.44
C ILE A 257 3.56 -6.39 -2.83
N SER A 258 4.85 -6.53 -3.12
CA SER A 258 5.43 -6.16 -4.43
C SER A 258 4.80 -6.93 -5.58
N SER A 259 4.60 -8.24 -5.39
CA SER A 259 3.94 -9.11 -6.38
C SER A 259 2.48 -8.70 -6.62
N ALA A 260 1.76 -8.30 -5.57
CA ALA A 260 0.38 -7.84 -5.70
C ALA A 260 0.29 -6.48 -6.44
N ILE A 261 1.23 -5.56 -6.19
CA ILE A 261 1.31 -4.29 -6.95
C ILE A 261 1.52 -4.59 -8.43
N LEU A 262 2.47 -5.46 -8.77
CA LEU A 262 2.74 -5.84 -10.15
C LEU A 262 1.52 -6.51 -10.81
N ALA A 263 0.85 -7.42 -10.11
CA ALA A 263 -0.37 -8.08 -10.60
C ALA A 263 -1.49 -7.07 -10.89
N LEU A 264 -1.69 -6.05 -10.05
CA LEU A 264 -2.67 -4.99 -10.26
C LEU A 264 -2.33 -4.16 -11.52
N ILE A 265 -1.06 -3.83 -11.74
CA ILE A 265 -0.60 -3.13 -12.95
C ILE A 265 -0.85 -3.99 -14.20
N GLU A 266 -0.41 -5.25 -14.18
CA GLU A 266 -0.45 -6.11 -15.36
C GLU A 266 -1.86 -6.56 -15.73
N GLN A 267 -2.68 -6.91 -14.74
CA GLN A 267 -4.02 -7.51 -14.97
C GLN A 267 -5.13 -6.47 -15.05
N HIS A 268 -5.02 -5.40 -14.27
CA HIS A 268 -6.09 -4.39 -14.13
C HIS A 268 -5.73 -3.01 -14.65
N LYS A 269 -4.46 -2.77 -15.02
CA LYS A 269 -3.94 -1.45 -15.43
C LYS A 269 -4.14 -0.39 -14.34
N MET A 270 -4.11 -0.83 -13.08
CA MET A 270 -4.28 0.01 -11.90
C MET A 270 -2.97 0.10 -11.11
N ILE A 271 -2.68 1.30 -10.63
CA ILE A 271 -1.57 1.53 -9.70
C ILE A 271 -2.13 1.51 -8.28
N ALA A 272 -1.51 0.70 -7.42
CA ALA A 272 -1.74 0.70 -5.98
C ALA A 272 -0.43 0.98 -5.25
N GLU A 273 -0.50 1.69 -4.13
CA GLU A 273 0.61 1.80 -3.19
C GLU A 273 0.74 0.51 -2.35
N GLY A 274 1.85 0.34 -1.62
CA GLY A 274 2.06 -0.85 -0.79
C GLY A 274 0.89 -1.11 0.17
N ALA A 275 0.41 -0.07 0.85
CA ALA A 275 -0.74 -0.16 1.75
C ALA A 275 -2.04 -0.58 1.02
N GLY A 276 -2.23 -0.13 -0.22
CA GLY A 276 -3.37 -0.50 -1.05
C GLY A 276 -3.34 -1.94 -1.55
N ALA A 277 -2.16 -2.53 -1.67
CA ALA A 277 -1.97 -3.85 -2.24
C ALA A 277 -2.01 -5.01 -1.23
N VAL A 278 -1.90 -4.76 0.09
CA VAL A 278 -1.78 -5.84 1.09
C VAL A 278 -2.98 -6.79 1.11
N ALA A 279 -4.21 -6.28 0.90
CA ALA A 279 -5.42 -7.11 0.84
C ALA A 279 -5.39 -8.06 -0.36
N VAL A 280 -4.90 -7.56 -1.51
CA VAL A 280 -4.71 -8.35 -2.73
C VAL A 280 -3.59 -9.38 -2.54
N ALA A 281 -2.50 -9.00 -1.88
CA ALA A 281 -1.41 -9.90 -1.52
C ALA A 281 -1.92 -11.09 -0.66
N ALA A 282 -2.73 -10.83 0.36
CA ALA A 282 -3.31 -11.88 1.19
C ALA A 282 -4.18 -12.88 0.39
N ALA A 283 -4.94 -12.37 -0.60
CA ALA A 283 -5.74 -13.20 -1.48
C ALA A 283 -4.89 -14.00 -2.49
N MET A 284 -3.87 -13.36 -3.06
CA MET A 284 -2.98 -13.95 -4.07
C MET A 284 -2.11 -15.08 -3.52
N PHE A 285 -1.71 -14.98 -2.26
CA PHE A 285 -0.85 -15.96 -1.59
C PHE A 285 -1.61 -16.88 -0.62
N ASP A 286 -2.93 -17.05 -0.85
CA ASP A 286 -3.83 -17.98 -0.12
C ASP A 286 -3.75 -17.86 1.42
N LYS A 287 -3.53 -16.65 1.94
CA LYS A 287 -3.44 -16.41 3.38
C LYS A 287 -4.81 -16.26 4.05
N ILE A 288 -5.87 -16.09 3.28
CA ILE A 288 -7.24 -16.02 3.77
C ILE A 288 -7.73 -17.47 3.98
N PRO A 289 -8.18 -17.85 5.20
CA PRO A 289 -8.52 -19.24 5.52
C PRO A 289 -9.89 -19.66 4.96
N MET A 290 -10.12 -19.40 3.65
CA MET A 290 -11.37 -19.69 2.94
C MET A 290 -11.10 -20.22 1.54
N LYS A 291 -11.99 -21.08 1.00
CA LYS A 291 -11.93 -21.61 -0.37
C LYS A 291 -13.29 -21.58 -1.02
N ASN A 292 -13.33 -21.38 -2.34
CA ASN A 292 -14.56 -21.32 -3.16
C ASN A 292 -15.52 -20.23 -2.65
N LYS A 293 -14.98 -19.07 -2.22
CA LYS A 293 -15.71 -17.98 -1.62
C LYS A 293 -15.61 -16.70 -2.45
N ASN A 294 -16.61 -15.83 -2.31
CA ASN A 294 -16.62 -14.51 -2.87
C ASN A 294 -15.99 -13.53 -1.88
N ILE A 295 -14.82 -13.01 -2.21
CA ILE A 295 -14.00 -12.19 -1.31
C ILE A 295 -13.80 -10.80 -1.94
N VAL A 296 -14.10 -9.76 -1.18
CA VAL A 296 -13.84 -8.37 -1.58
C VAL A 296 -12.54 -7.90 -0.92
N CYS A 297 -11.55 -7.53 -1.74
CA CYS A 297 -10.30 -6.92 -1.30
C CYS A 297 -10.36 -5.41 -1.48
N VAL A 298 -10.14 -4.64 -0.41
CA VAL A 298 -10.09 -3.18 -0.46
C VAL A 298 -8.71 -2.72 -0.93
N VAL A 299 -8.64 -2.14 -2.13
CA VAL A 299 -7.43 -1.49 -2.65
C VAL A 299 -7.43 -0.05 -2.16
N SER A 300 -6.86 0.18 -0.99
CA SER A 300 -7.13 1.38 -0.17
C SER A 300 -6.50 2.68 -0.67
N GLY A 301 -5.46 2.60 -1.52
CA GLY A 301 -4.79 3.78 -2.06
C GLY A 301 -3.83 3.45 -3.22
N GLY A 302 -3.49 4.48 -4.00
CA GLY A 302 -2.62 4.38 -5.18
C GLY A 302 -1.50 5.43 -5.23
N ASN A 303 -1.31 6.23 -4.18
CA ASN A 303 -0.34 7.33 -4.13
C ASN A 303 1.10 6.84 -3.87
N ILE A 304 1.56 5.89 -4.67
CA ILE A 304 2.92 5.36 -4.60
C ILE A 304 3.92 6.36 -5.18
N ASP A 305 5.09 6.46 -4.56
CA ASP A 305 6.21 7.19 -5.15
C ASP A 305 6.76 6.44 -6.37
N VAL A 306 7.04 7.19 -7.46
CA VAL A 306 7.50 6.60 -8.72
C VAL A 306 8.83 5.87 -8.56
N THR A 307 9.71 6.33 -7.66
CA THR A 307 10.98 5.65 -7.38
C THR A 307 10.78 4.31 -6.66
N ILE A 308 9.79 4.23 -5.77
CA ILE A 308 9.39 2.97 -5.12
C ILE A 308 8.74 2.05 -6.15
N LEU A 309 7.89 2.58 -7.02
CA LEU A 309 7.24 1.81 -8.09
C LEU A 309 8.28 1.18 -9.03
N SER A 310 9.31 1.92 -9.44
CA SER A 310 10.43 1.39 -10.23
C SER A 310 11.08 0.18 -9.56
N ARG A 311 11.43 0.31 -8.27
CA ARG A 311 12.04 -0.79 -7.49
C ARG A 311 11.11 -1.99 -7.36
N VAL A 312 9.81 -1.77 -7.19
CA VAL A 312 8.80 -2.84 -7.14
C VAL A 312 8.73 -3.59 -8.47
N ILE A 313 8.72 -2.85 -9.59
CA ILE A 313 8.69 -3.44 -10.94
C ILE A 313 9.97 -4.26 -11.18
N GLU A 314 11.14 -3.68 -10.95
CA GLU A 314 12.44 -4.35 -11.11
C GLU A 314 12.51 -5.65 -10.30
N ARG A 315 12.13 -5.59 -9.01
CA ARG A 315 12.09 -6.75 -8.14
C ARG A 315 11.06 -7.79 -8.60
N GLY A 316 9.90 -7.35 -9.06
CA GLY A 316 8.84 -8.22 -9.57
C GLY A 316 9.27 -8.95 -10.84
N LEU A 317 9.96 -8.28 -11.76
CA LEU A 317 10.53 -8.90 -12.97
C LEU A 317 11.59 -9.94 -12.61
N LEU A 318 12.46 -9.64 -11.65
CA LEU A 318 13.48 -10.58 -11.18
C LEU A 318 12.85 -11.82 -10.52
N THR A 319 11.89 -11.62 -9.60
CA THR A 319 11.23 -12.73 -8.88
C THR A 319 10.27 -13.54 -9.73
N SER A 320 9.88 -13.08 -10.91
CA SER A 320 9.09 -13.85 -11.90
C SER A 320 9.95 -14.50 -12.98
N GLY A 321 11.28 -14.39 -12.91
CA GLY A 321 12.19 -14.91 -13.91
C GLY A 321 12.11 -14.17 -15.27
N ARG A 322 11.57 -12.94 -15.29
CA ARG A 322 11.51 -12.09 -16.49
C ARG A 322 12.74 -11.23 -16.69
N THR A 323 13.56 -11.12 -15.66
CA THR A 323 14.95 -10.68 -15.73
C THR A 323 15.82 -11.63 -14.92
N CYS A 324 17.08 -11.79 -15.32
CA CYS A 324 18.06 -12.51 -14.53
C CYS A 324 19.43 -11.85 -14.57
N ASN A 325 20.19 -12.04 -13.49
CA ASN A 325 21.58 -11.60 -13.38
C ASN A 325 22.47 -12.83 -13.50
N LEU A 326 23.37 -12.83 -14.48
CA LEU A 326 24.35 -13.88 -14.65
C LEU A 326 25.77 -13.32 -14.44
N CYS A 327 26.61 -14.10 -13.77
CA CYS A 327 28.03 -13.86 -13.68
C CYS A 327 28.77 -15.02 -14.38
N ILE A 328 29.50 -14.70 -15.44
CA ILE A 328 30.18 -15.68 -16.27
C ILE A 328 31.69 -15.45 -16.14
N GLU A 329 32.42 -16.48 -15.77
CA GLU A 329 33.87 -16.50 -15.77
C GLU A 329 34.38 -16.75 -17.20
N LEU A 330 35.17 -15.86 -17.72
CA LEU A 330 35.74 -15.92 -19.06
C LEU A 330 37.25 -15.80 -19.03
N MET A 331 37.91 -16.37 -20.06
CA MET A 331 39.28 -16.00 -20.36
C MET A 331 39.29 -14.61 -21.03
N ASP A 332 40.17 -13.70 -20.61
CA ASP A 332 40.29 -12.35 -21.22
C ASP A 332 40.94 -12.44 -22.63
N LYS A 333 40.12 -12.83 -23.60
CA LYS A 333 40.51 -12.98 -25.01
C LYS A 333 39.50 -12.35 -25.94
N PRO A 334 39.93 -11.83 -27.10
CA PRO A 334 39.02 -11.39 -28.17
C PRO A 334 38.01 -12.49 -28.55
N GLY A 335 36.76 -12.11 -28.79
CA GLY A 335 35.69 -13.01 -29.22
C GLY A 335 34.86 -13.65 -28.10
N GLN A 336 35.31 -13.62 -26.84
CA GLN A 336 34.55 -14.25 -25.72
C GLN A 336 33.18 -13.62 -25.52
N LEU A 337 33.09 -12.30 -25.47
CA LEU A 337 31.81 -11.59 -25.39
C LEU A 337 30.90 -11.87 -26.58
N GLN A 338 31.46 -11.98 -27.78
CA GLN A 338 30.71 -12.32 -29.00
C GLN A 338 30.12 -13.73 -28.87
N ALA A 339 30.87 -14.73 -28.41
CA ALA A 339 30.41 -16.08 -28.22
C ALA A 339 29.26 -16.17 -27.22
N VAL A 340 29.39 -15.51 -26.08
CA VAL A 340 28.34 -15.45 -25.06
C VAL A 340 27.07 -14.75 -25.59
N SER A 341 27.23 -13.59 -26.25
CA SER A 341 26.08 -12.84 -26.80
C SER A 341 25.37 -13.56 -27.93
N ALA A 342 26.09 -14.38 -28.72
CA ALA A 342 25.49 -15.24 -29.76
C ALA A 342 24.57 -16.32 -29.14
N ILE A 343 24.90 -16.90 -27.99
CA ILE A 343 24.05 -17.82 -27.26
C ILE A 343 22.75 -17.13 -26.83
N PHE A 344 22.84 -15.94 -26.21
CA PHE A 344 21.65 -15.19 -25.81
C PHE A 344 20.73 -14.86 -26.98
N ALA A 345 21.32 -14.39 -28.08
CA ALA A 345 20.58 -14.06 -29.30
C ALA A 345 19.87 -15.29 -29.89
N SER A 346 20.57 -16.45 -29.94
CA SER A 346 19.98 -17.72 -30.46
C SER A 346 18.79 -18.22 -29.63
N LEU A 347 18.77 -17.92 -28.34
CA LEU A 347 17.69 -18.29 -27.41
C LEU A 347 16.62 -17.21 -27.29
N GLY A 348 16.83 -16.02 -27.87
CA GLY A 348 15.87 -14.90 -27.85
C GLY A 348 15.86 -14.17 -26.51
N ALA A 349 16.99 -14.14 -25.79
CA ALA A 349 17.18 -13.30 -24.62
C ALA A 349 17.74 -11.94 -25.06
N ASN A 350 17.21 -10.88 -24.45
CA ASN A 350 17.68 -9.52 -24.69
C ASN A 350 18.65 -9.08 -23.58
N ILE A 351 19.74 -8.38 -23.96
CA ILE A 351 20.74 -7.89 -23.01
C ILE A 351 20.34 -6.50 -22.52
N ILE A 352 20.13 -6.33 -21.21
CA ILE A 352 19.83 -5.05 -20.56
C ILE A 352 21.12 -4.31 -20.21
N SER A 353 22.09 -5.00 -19.60
CA SER A 353 23.39 -4.43 -19.27
C SER A 353 24.51 -5.47 -19.30
N VAL A 354 25.73 -4.99 -19.54
CA VAL A 354 26.96 -5.79 -19.55
C VAL A 354 28.03 -5.04 -18.79
N HIS A 355 28.63 -5.71 -17.84
CA HIS A 355 29.80 -5.23 -17.09
C HIS A 355 30.95 -6.23 -17.24
N HIS A 356 32.07 -5.79 -17.81
CA HIS A 356 33.27 -6.58 -18.00
C HIS A 356 34.30 -6.20 -16.94
N GLU A 357 34.53 -7.08 -15.97
CA GLU A 357 35.41 -6.84 -14.82
C GLU A 357 36.71 -7.63 -15.00
N ARG A 358 37.87 -6.94 -15.06
CA ARG A 358 39.19 -7.53 -15.25
C ARG A 358 40.01 -7.60 -13.98
N ALA A 359 39.63 -6.94 -12.91
CA ALA A 359 40.39 -6.83 -11.69
C ALA A 359 39.58 -7.34 -10.49
N SER A 360 39.90 -8.52 -9.99
CA SER A 360 39.45 -9.05 -8.71
C SER A 360 40.59 -9.86 -8.09
N GLU A 361 40.81 -9.73 -6.78
CA GLU A 361 41.87 -10.50 -6.04
C GLU A 361 41.66 -12.02 -6.11
N ALA A 362 40.42 -12.47 -6.45
CA ALA A 362 40.05 -13.89 -6.51
C ALA A 362 40.15 -14.49 -7.93
N MET A 363 40.62 -13.71 -8.94
CA MET A 363 40.66 -14.17 -10.34
C MET A 363 42.07 -14.64 -10.76
N ASP A 364 42.06 -15.60 -11.71
CA ASP A 364 43.25 -15.92 -12.48
C ASP A 364 43.71 -14.67 -13.27
N ILE A 365 45.02 -14.49 -13.42
CA ILE A 365 45.61 -13.32 -14.10
C ILE A 365 45.10 -13.14 -15.56
N ASN A 366 44.67 -14.22 -16.19
CA ASN A 366 44.12 -14.27 -17.54
C ASN A 366 42.58 -14.36 -17.56
N GLY A 367 41.94 -14.25 -16.40
CA GLY A 367 40.49 -14.34 -16.27
C GLY A 367 39.80 -12.97 -16.25
N CYS A 368 38.49 -12.97 -16.57
CA CYS A 368 37.61 -11.83 -16.36
C CYS A 368 36.22 -12.31 -15.98
N TYR A 369 35.45 -11.49 -15.28
CA TYR A 369 34.04 -11.71 -15.06
C TYR A 369 33.19 -10.88 -15.98
N LEU A 370 32.20 -11.51 -16.58
CA LEU A 370 31.17 -10.85 -17.34
C LEU A 370 29.87 -10.91 -16.56
N ARG A 371 29.48 -9.78 -15.96
CA ARG A 371 28.19 -9.63 -15.31
C ARG A 371 27.17 -9.12 -16.30
N ILE A 372 26.12 -9.87 -16.51
CA ILE A 372 25.10 -9.56 -17.51
C ILE A 372 23.72 -9.59 -16.85
N VAL A 373 22.93 -8.56 -17.14
CA VAL A 373 21.50 -8.56 -16.85
C VAL A 373 20.75 -8.84 -18.15
N LEU A 374 19.91 -9.86 -18.14
CA LEU A 374 19.12 -10.29 -19.27
C LEU A 374 17.63 -10.07 -19.04
N GLU A 375 16.91 -9.67 -20.08
CA GLU A 375 15.48 -9.83 -20.18
C GLU A 375 15.17 -11.25 -20.64
N THR A 376 14.34 -11.96 -19.87
CA THR A 376 13.98 -13.35 -20.06
C THR A 376 12.46 -13.52 -20.01
N ARG A 377 11.93 -14.67 -20.37
CA ARG A 377 10.48 -14.92 -20.39
C ARG A 377 9.95 -15.46 -19.06
N ASN A 378 10.71 -16.39 -18.46
CA ASN A 378 10.38 -17.10 -17.23
C ASN A 378 11.61 -17.88 -16.74
N TYR A 379 11.47 -18.64 -15.66
CA TYR A 379 12.55 -19.48 -15.12
C TYR A 379 13.00 -20.58 -16.10
N GLU A 380 12.10 -21.20 -16.85
CA GLU A 380 12.47 -22.20 -17.86
C GLU A 380 13.39 -21.61 -18.92
N HIS A 381 13.17 -20.37 -19.32
CA HIS A 381 14.05 -19.67 -20.24
C HIS A 381 15.43 -19.39 -19.65
N ILE A 382 15.50 -19.05 -18.36
CA ILE A 382 16.77 -18.91 -17.64
C ILE A 382 17.53 -20.23 -17.60
N ASP A 383 16.85 -21.33 -17.32
CA ASP A 383 17.44 -22.67 -17.29
C ASP A 383 17.99 -23.07 -18.66
N MET A 384 17.27 -22.78 -19.75
CA MET A 384 17.76 -22.99 -21.11
C MET A 384 19.05 -22.21 -21.40
N ILE A 385 19.10 -20.94 -21.00
CA ILE A 385 20.26 -20.08 -21.19
C ILE A 385 21.46 -20.58 -20.38
N THR A 386 21.25 -20.90 -19.12
CA THR A 386 22.33 -21.37 -18.22
C THR A 386 22.87 -22.73 -18.66
N THR A 387 22.01 -23.61 -19.16
CA THR A 387 22.42 -24.91 -19.74
C THR A 387 23.26 -24.70 -21.01
N ALA A 388 22.79 -23.90 -21.96
CA ALA A 388 23.53 -23.62 -23.19
C ALA A 388 24.91 -22.99 -22.95
N LEU A 389 25.00 -22.08 -21.94
CA LEU A 389 26.31 -21.53 -21.54
C LEU A 389 27.26 -22.61 -21.00
N LYS A 390 26.76 -23.52 -20.14
CA LYS A 390 27.56 -24.63 -19.59
C LYS A 390 28.00 -25.61 -20.69
N ASP A 391 27.11 -25.97 -21.62
CA ASP A 391 27.38 -26.85 -22.75
C ASP A 391 28.44 -26.25 -23.70
N ALA A 392 28.47 -24.93 -23.82
CA ALA A 392 29.50 -24.19 -24.56
C ALA A 392 30.82 -24.03 -23.78
N GLY A 393 30.92 -24.57 -22.56
CA GLY A 393 32.13 -24.54 -21.74
C GLY A 393 32.31 -23.29 -20.89
N PHE A 394 31.28 -22.44 -20.74
CA PHE A 394 31.32 -21.26 -19.87
C PHE A 394 30.99 -21.63 -18.43
N ARG A 395 31.76 -21.08 -17.50
CA ARG A 395 31.54 -21.26 -16.07
C ARG A 395 30.67 -20.14 -15.51
N LEU A 396 29.58 -20.49 -14.85
CA LEU A 396 28.74 -19.57 -14.09
C LEU A 396 29.20 -19.54 -12.63
N VAL A 397 29.25 -18.31 -12.04
CA VAL A 397 29.74 -18.04 -10.68
C VAL A 397 28.64 -17.42 -9.83
#